data_60b447fdf9814e1fcc31b4ab3e3663fd
#
_entry.id   60b447fdf9814e1fcc31b4ab3e3663fd
#
_cell.length_a   1.000
_cell.length_b   1.000
_cell.length_c   1.000
_cell.angle_alpha   90.00
_cell.angle_beta   90.00
_cell.angle_gamma   90.00
#
_symmetry.space_group_name_H-M   'P 1'
#
loop_
_entity.id
_entity.type
_entity.pdbx_description
1 polymer ?
#
loop_
_entity_poly.entity_id
_entity_poly.type
_entity_poly.pdbx_seq_one_letter_code
_entity_poly.pdbx_strand_id
1 'polypeptide(L)'
;MHEKTMSKLDLTTILRNLVQKPTVNPPGKTDNIIKYLISEVFKEEEGFHNEIIPYKKKDVELKNLISTIGSGEKKIILSGHLDVVPAGDHKKWKYPPFSAEIVDGKLYGRGSSDMKAGLTMLIGTMLNLKEEFQLLEEYTFVFLGSADEEAGMTGAYTCFRKGIMKNAILLIVGEPTNMNIGIAEKGLLWIHLEIQGKSAHSSTPNLGINSIEGALKLIPLLYSCLDEKENKVLGKSTLNIGKIEGGNAINIVPDKTILTADYRLIPEQDLGKLIRNLKNIQISPCTLETKVSHTLPALQADLNHPFIQNLWKYNKPKIIGFPYATDAAVFIQPKKPVPFVIFGPGDPSNIHKIDEFVELEQVFQATEYLTNALLQTYSKEND
;
A
#
# COMPACT_ATOMS: atom_id res chain seq x y z
N MET A 1 -3.06 -36.78 -3.76
CA MET A 1 -4.49 -36.49 -3.62
C MET A 1 -4.79 -36.24 -2.15
N HIS A 2 -4.81 -35.01 -1.70
CA HIS A 2 -5.49 -34.63 -0.46
C HIS A 2 -5.98 -33.20 -0.58
N GLU A 3 -7.25 -33.09 -0.96
CA GLU A 3 -8.00 -31.86 -0.85
C GLU A 3 -8.33 -31.60 0.63
N LYS A 4 -7.44 -30.96 1.35
CA LYS A 4 -7.81 -30.22 2.55
C LYS A 4 -7.61 -28.74 2.31
N THR A 5 -8.16 -28.24 1.23
CA THR A 5 -8.32 -26.81 1.03
C THR A 5 -9.19 -26.26 2.17
N MET A 6 -8.80 -25.11 2.74
CA MET A 6 -9.60 -24.40 3.74
C MET A 6 -11.05 -24.28 3.27
N SER A 7 -11.98 -24.67 4.13
CA SER A 7 -13.40 -24.63 3.75
C SER A 7 -13.87 -23.16 3.57
N LYS A 8 -14.85 -22.96 2.69
CA LYS A 8 -15.49 -21.64 2.53
C LYS A 8 -16.04 -21.10 3.85
N LEU A 9 -16.50 -21.98 4.73
CA LEU A 9 -17.01 -21.62 6.06
C LEU A 9 -15.90 -21.08 6.96
N ASP A 10 -14.71 -21.69 6.93
CA ASP A 10 -13.57 -21.26 7.74
C ASP A 10 -13.06 -19.88 7.27
N LEU A 11 -12.88 -19.67 5.96
CA LEU A 11 -12.49 -18.38 5.39
C LEU A 11 -13.52 -17.28 5.70
N THR A 12 -14.82 -17.59 5.62
CA THR A 12 -15.89 -16.66 6.00
C THR A 12 -15.79 -16.29 7.49
N THR A 13 -15.52 -17.27 8.34
CA THR A 13 -15.37 -17.06 9.78
C THR A 13 -14.17 -16.19 10.11
N ILE A 14 -13.03 -16.44 9.46
CA ILE A 14 -11.82 -15.62 9.61
C ILE A 14 -12.13 -14.16 9.20
N LEU A 15 -12.67 -13.94 8.01
CA LEU A 15 -12.98 -12.59 7.52
C LEU A 15 -13.94 -11.84 8.44
N ARG A 16 -15.02 -12.50 8.90
CA ARG A 16 -15.96 -11.90 9.87
C ARG A 16 -15.24 -11.46 11.14
N ASN A 17 -14.42 -12.33 11.72
CA ASN A 17 -13.66 -12.03 12.92
C ASN A 17 -12.68 -10.86 12.72
N LEU A 18 -12.03 -10.77 11.55
CA LEU A 18 -11.15 -9.64 11.24
C LEU A 18 -11.94 -8.33 11.15
N VAL A 19 -13.07 -8.31 10.44
CA VAL A 19 -13.90 -7.09 10.27
C VAL A 19 -14.50 -6.65 11.61
N GLN A 20 -14.92 -7.59 12.46
CA GLN A 20 -15.48 -7.32 13.79
C GLN A 20 -14.45 -6.82 14.81
N LYS A 21 -13.16 -6.77 14.46
CA LYS A 21 -12.10 -6.17 15.28
C LYS A 21 -11.68 -4.84 14.69
N PRO A 22 -12.27 -3.71 15.15
CA PRO A 22 -11.92 -2.39 14.64
C PRO A 22 -10.45 -2.06 14.87
N THR A 23 -9.77 -1.69 13.79
CA THR A 23 -8.37 -1.26 13.79
C THR A 23 -8.24 0.12 13.14
N VAL A 24 -9.17 1.01 13.50
CA VAL A 24 -9.32 2.34 12.89
C VAL A 24 -8.06 3.18 13.09
N ASN A 25 -7.54 3.70 12.00
CA ASN A 25 -6.37 4.57 11.99
C ASN A 25 -6.77 6.00 11.59
N PRO A 26 -6.47 7.02 12.42
CA PRO A 26 -5.82 6.95 13.73
C PRO A 26 -6.70 6.39 14.85
N PRO A 27 -6.15 5.78 15.92
CA PRO A 27 -4.73 5.59 16.21
C PRO A 27 -4.10 4.36 15.54
N GLY A 28 -4.87 3.43 14.96
CA GLY A 28 -4.36 2.25 14.23
C GLY A 28 -3.90 1.10 15.15
N LYS A 29 -4.47 0.97 16.37
CA LYS A 29 -4.13 -0.13 17.29
C LYS A 29 -4.58 -1.48 16.74
N THR A 30 -3.66 -2.44 16.74
CA THR A 30 -3.84 -3.78 16.15
C THR A 30 -3.85 -4.90 17.19
N ASP A 31 -3.84 -4.58 18.50
CA ASP A 31 -3.71 -5.58 19.58
C ASP A 31 -4.75 -6.70 19.50
N ASN A 32 -6.04 -6.35 19.32
CA ASN A 32 -7.13 -7.32 19.33
C ASN A 32 -7.10 -8.25 18.09
N ILE A 33 -6.73 -7.71 16.91
CA ILE A 33 -6.65 -8.51 15.69
C ILE A 33 -5.42 -9.44 15.77
N ILE A 34 -4.28 -8.96 16.25
CA ILE A 34 -3.07 -9.77 16.46
C ILE A 34 -3.33 -10.88 17.48
N LYS A 35 -3.97 -10.57 18.61
CA LYS A 35 -4.34 -11.59 19.60
C LYS A 35 -5.17 -12.70 18.95
N TYR A 36 -6.19 -12.35 18.19
CA TYR A 36 -7.03 -13.33 17.48
C TYR A 36 -6.20 -14.17 16.49
N LEU A 37 -5.36 -13.52 15.69
CA LEU A 37 -4.55 -14.24 14.69
C LEU A 37 -3.60 -15.25 15.34
N ILE A 38 -2.97 -14.92 16.46
CA ILE A 38 -2.06 -15.84 17.17
C ILE A 38 -2.83 -16.95 17.88
N SER A 39 -3.95 -16.64 18.59
CA SER A 39 -4.63 -17.64 19.41
C SER A 39 -5.51 -18.59 18.62
N GLU A 40 -6.08 -18.17 17.48
CA GLU A 40 -7.09 -18.95 16.76
C GLU A 40 -6.65 -19.37 15.35
N VAL A 41 -5.66 -18.68 14.76
CA VAL A 41 -5.30 -18.89 13.35
C VAL A 41 -3.88 -19.43 13.21
N PHE A 42 -2.87 -18.69 13.65
CA PHE A 42 -1.45 -19.06 13.52
C PHE A 42 -0.94 -19.71 14.80
N LYS A 43 -1.52 -20.86 15.14
CA LYS A 43 -1.20 -21.56 16.39
C LYS A 43 0.18 -22.20 16.34
N GLU A 44 0.95 -22.05 17.42
CA GLU A 44 2.30 -22.62 17.51
C GLU A 44 2.28 -24.15 17.47
N GLU A 45 1.26 -24.79 18.07
CA GLU A 45 1.05 -26.24 17.99
C GLU A 45 0.77 -26.75 16.57
N GLU A 46 0.41 -25.87 15.65
CA GLU A 46 0.23 -26.16 14.21
C GLU A 46 1.47 -25.83 13.36
N GLY A 47 2.62 -25.54 14.01
CA GLY A 47 3.91 -25.29 13.36
C GLY A 47 4.17 -23.82 12.97
N PHE A 48 3.31 -22.89 13.39
CA PHE A 48 3.56 -21.46 13.17
C PHE A 48 4.48 -20.88 14.24
N HIS A 49 5.35 -19.95 13.81
CA HIS A 49 6.14 -19.14 14.72
C HIS A 49 5.71 -17.67 14.58
N ASN A 50 5.37 -17.05 15.72
CA ASN A 50 4.80 -15.70 15.75
C ASN A 50 5.76 -14.70 16.39
N GLU A 51 5.98 -13.56 15.75
CA GLU A 51 6.74 -12.43 16.27
C GLU A 51 5.89 -11.16 16.20
N ILE A 52 5.73 -10.46 17.33
CA ILE A 52 5.11 -9.15 17.39
C ILE A 52 6.22 -8.10 17.31
N ILE A 53 6.13 -7.17 16.36
CA ILE A 53 7.08 -6.06 16.22
C ILE A 53 6.41 -4.76 16.65
N PRO A 54 6.62 -4.32 17.91
CA PRO A 54 6.10 -3.05 18.40
C PRO A 54 6.93 -1.88 17.87
N TYR A 55 6.28 -0.74 17.73
CA TYR A 55 6.90 0.56 17.45
C TYR A 55 6.04 1.70 18.00
N LYS A 56 6.64 2.88 18.13
CA LYS A 56 5.92 4.08 18.56
C LYS A 56 5.72 5.04 17.40
N LYS A 57 4.50 5.55 17.25
CA LYS A 57 4.17 6.68 16.38
C LYS A 57 3.58 7.78 17.25
N LYS A 58 4.35 8.88 17.43
CA LYS A 58 4.08 9.86 18.49
C LYS A 58 4.01 9.14 19.85
N ASP A 59 2.92 9.29 20.58
CA ASP A 59 2.74 8.68 21.90
C ASP A 59 1.95 7.36 21.87
N VAL A 60 1.64 6.83 20.68
CA VAL A 60 0.87 5.59 20.52
C VAL A 60 1.81 4.44 20.19
N GLU A 61 1.75 3.35 20.96
CA GLU A 61 2.36 2.08 20.62
C GLU A 61 1.48 1.34 19.61
N LEU A 62 2.07 0.95 18.49
CA LEU A 62 1.48 0.17 17.43
C LEU A 62 2.26 -1.13 17.24
N LYS A 63 1.62 -2.14 16.67
CA LYS A 63 2.21 -3.48 16.55
C LYS A 63 1.97 -4.07 15.17
N ASN A 64 3.01 -4.66 14.59
CA ASN A 64 2.92 -5.52 13.42
C ASN A 64 2.96 -6.98 13.89
N LEU A 65 2.39 -7.87 13.08
CA LEU A 65 2.49 -9.31 13.28
C LEU A 65 3.31 -9.94 12.14
N ILE A 66 4.27 -10.76 12.51
CA ILE A 66 4.93 -11.69 11.60
C ILE A 66 4.59 -13.10 12.06
N SER A 67 4.02 -13.92 11.16
CA SER A 67 3.80 -15.33 11.41
C SER A 67 4.48 -16.14 10.31
N THR A 68 5.29 -17.11 10.68
CA THR A 68 6.09 -17.90 9.73
C THR A 68 5.77 -19.38 9.84
N ILE A 69 5.87 -20.08 8.71
CA ILE A 69 5.85 -21.53 8.63
C ILE A 69 6.88 -22.00 7.60
N GLY A 70 7.52 -23.15 7.87
CA GLY A 70 8.62 -23.68 7.06
C GLY A 70 9.99 -23.34 7.64
N SER A 71 11.03 -24.00 7.13
CA SER A 71 12.40 -23.94 7.64
C SER A 71 13.43 -23.57 6.57
N GLY A 72 12.99 -23.41 5.32
CA GLY A 72 13.85 -23.07 4.20
C GLY A 72 14.45 -21.66 4.31
N GLU A 73 15.63 -21.46 3.75
CA GLU A 73 16.32 -20.15 3.79
C GLU A 73 15.61 -19.10 2.91
N LYS A 74 15.04 -19.52 1.79
CA LYS A 74 14.33 -18.66 0.85
C LYS A 74 12.95 -18.31 1.41
N LYS A 75 12.58 -17.01 1.37
CA LYS A 75 11.33 -16.53 1.93
C LYS A 75 10.34 -16.09 0.86
N ILE A 76 9.08 -16.47 1.03
CA ILE A 76 7.94 -15.94 0.29
C ILE A 76 7.12 -15.10 1.26
N ILE A 77 7.04 -13.79 1.00
CA ILE A 77 6.38 -12.83 1.90
C ILE A 77 4.96 -12.59 1.42
N LEU A 78 3.99 -12.79 2.31
CA LEU A 78 2.56 -12.55 2.13
C LEU A 78 2.18 -11.36 3.02
N SER A 79 2.09 -10.17 2.42
CA SER A 79 1.95 -8.90 3.15
C SER A 79 0.58 -8.29 2.99
N GLY A 80 0.07 -7.70 4.08
CA GLY A 80 -1.11 -6.86 4.08
C GLY A 80 -1.22 -6.03 5.35
N HIS A 81 -1.98 -4.93 5.28
CA HIS A 81 -2.16 -4.06 6.44
C HIS A 81 -3.34 -4.51 7.31
N LEU A 82 -3.18 -4.32 8.61
CA LEU A 82 -4.17 -4.68 9.63
C LEU A 82 -5.12 -3.53 9.96
N ASP A 83 -4.71 -2.29 9.73
CA ASP A 83 -5.47 -1.09 10.03
C ASP A 83 -6.52 -0.78 8.95
N VAL A 84 -7.43 0.11 9.25
CA VAL A 84 -8.48 0.58 8.35
C VAL A 84 -8.73 2.07 8.55
N VAL A 85 -9.16 2.79 7.53
CA VAL A 85 -9.58 4.18 7.65
C VAL A 85 -10.84 4.34 8.53
N PRO A 86 -11.11 5.54 9.07
CA PRO A 86 -12.34 5.80 9.81
C PRO A 86 -13.60 5.45 9.02
N ALA A 87 -14.61 4.88 9.70
CA ALA A 87 -15.88 4.54 9.09
C ALA A 87 -16.78 5.76 8.78
N GLY A 88 -16.42 6.93 9.33
CA GLY A 88 -17.23 8.13 9.21
C GLY A 88 -18.52 8.07 10.05
N ASP A 89 -19.59 8.63 9.53
CA ASP A 89 -20.89 8.64 10.22
C ASP A 89 -21.56 7.28 10.13
N HIS A 90 -21.59 6.55 11.25
CA HIS A 90 -22.18 5.20 11.32
C HIS A 90 -23.68 5.17 11.00
N LYS A 91 -24.40 6.28 11.14
CA LYS A 91 -25.84 6.36 10.82
C LYS A 91 -26.14 6.30 9.32
N LYS A 92 -25.12 6.55 8.50
CA LYS A 92 -25.22 6.49 7.04
C LYS A 92 -24.98 5.09 6.48
N TRP A 93 -24.49 4.17 7.32
CA TRP A 93 -24.24 2.79 6.92
C TRP A 93 -25.56 1.99 6.94
N LYS A 94 -25.82 1.22 5.89
CA LYS A 94 -26.95 0.29 5.82
C LYS A 94 -26.80 -0.83 6.87
N TYR A 95 -25.58 -1.31 7.03
CA TYR A 95 -25.20 -2.27 8.07
C TYR A 95 -24.10 -1.65 8.93
N PRO A 96 -24.11 -1.80 10.28
CA PRO A 96 -23.08 -1.20 11.12
C PRO A 96 -21.67 -1.55 10.64
N PRO A 97 -20.72 -0.58 10.56
CA PRO A 97 -19.46 -0.73 9.84
C PRO A 97 -18.53 -1.85 10.34
N PHE A 98 -18.78 -2.39 11.53
CA PHE A 98 -18.01 -3.50 12.11
C PHE A 98 -18.89 -4.69 12.50
N SER A 99 -20.11 -4.80 11.95
CA SER A 99 -20.99 -5.94 12.19
C SER A 99 -20.58 -7.20 11.40
N ALA A 100 -19.89 -7.02 10.27
CA ALA A 100 -19.58 -8.08 9.33
C ALA A 100 -20.85 -8.82 8.86
N GLU A 101 -21.89 -8.05 8.51
CA GLU A 101 -23.15 -8.59 8.05
C GLU A 101 -22.99 -9.23 6.67
N ILE A 102 -23.59 -10.42 6.49
CA ILE A 102 -23.57 -11.13 5.21
C ILE A 102 -24.94 -11.10 4.59
N VAL A 103 -25.02 -10.50 3.39
CA VAL A 103 -26.27 -10.41 2.62
C VAL A 103 -25.95 -10.70 1.16
N ASP A 104 -26.70 -11.59 0.54
CA ASP A 104 -26.60 -11.95 -0.88
C ASP A 104 -25.16 -12.30 -1.31
N GLY A 105 -24.42 -13.07 -0.47
CA GLY A 105 -23.05 -13.49 -0.74
C GLY A 105 -21.96 -12.40 -0.54
N LYS A 106 -22.35 -11.22 -0.04
CA LYS A 106 -21.46 -10.10 0.26
C LYS A 106 -21.30 -9.93 1.76
N LEU A 107 -20.07 -9.71 2.20
CA LEU A 107 -19.77 -9.34 3.58
C LEU A 107 -19.54 -7.82 3.64
N TYR A 108 -20.38 -7.14 4.39
CA TYR A 108 -20.36 -5.69 4.57
C TYR A 108 -19.57 -5.28 5.80
N GLY A 109 -18.78 -4.22 5.68
CA GLY A 109 -18.09 -3.59 6.80
C GLY A 109 -16.84 -2.83 6.38
N ARG A 110 -16.41 -1.86 7.20
CA ARG A 110 -15.18 -1.13 7.01
C ARG A 110 -13.98 -2.08 7.07
N GLY A 111 -13.14 -2.05 6.04
CA GLY A 111 -12.00 -2.94 5.90
C GLY A 111 -12.35 -4.30 5.29
N SER A 112 -13.62 -4.55 4.92
CA SER A 112 -14.00 -5.81 4.29
C SER A 112 -13.34 -6.00 2.94
N SER A 113 -13.18 -4.91 2.15
CA SER A 113 -12.45 -4.89 0.89
C SER A 113 -11.00 -4.47 1.09
N ASP A 114 -10.76 -3.43 1.87
CA ASP A 114 -9.44 -2.81 2.08
C ASP A 114 -8.98 -2.95 3.55
N MET A 115 -8.11 -3.98 3.87
CA MET A 115 -7.80 -5.11 3.00
C MET A 115 -7.99 -6.45 3.74
N LYS A 116 -8.98 -6.54 4.66
CA LYS A 116 -9.19 -7.76 5.49
C LYS A 116 -9.61 -8.99 4.66
N ALA A 117 -10.25 -8.79 3.50
CA ALA A 117 -10.46 -9.87 2.54
C ALA A 117 -9.14 -10.39 1.96
N GLY A 118 -8.24 -9.49 1.59
CA GLY A 118 -6.88 -9.83 1.17
C GLY A 118 -6.10 -10.54 2.28
N LEU A 119 -6.17 -10.04 3.52
CA LEU A 119 -5.57 -10.74 4.67
C LEU A 119 -6.13 -12.16 4.81
N THR A 120 -7.45 -12.34 4.64
CA THR A 120 -8.10 -13.66 4.72
C THR A 120 -7.60 -14.60 3.63
N MET A 121 -7.45 -14.09 2.41
CA MET A 121 -6.83 -14.83 1.30
C MET A 121 -5.40 -15.28 1.64
N LEU A 122 -4.55 -14.38 2.13
CA LEU A 122 -3.17 -14.69 2.50
C LEU A 122 -3.09 -15.71 3.64
N ILE A 123 -3.95 -15.55 4.66
CA ILE A 123 -4.08 -16.49 5.78
C ILE A 123 -4.51 -17.86 5.26
N GLY A 124 -5.59 -17.93 4.47
CA GLY A 124 -6.10 -19.18 3.91
C GLY A 124 -5.04 -19.89 3.06
N THR A 125 -4.27 -19.14 2.28
CA THR A 125 -3.14 -19.68 1.52
C THR A 125 -2.10 -20.32 2.43
N MET A 126 -1.67 -19.66 3.51
CA MET A 126 -0.70 -20.24 4.46
C MET A 126 -1.23 -21.49 5.14
N LEU A 127 -2.52 -21.49 5.52
CA LEU A 127 -3.16 -22.65 6.13
C LEU A 127 -3.30 -23.82 5.15
N ASN A 128 -3.51 -23.58 3.86
CA ASN A 128 -3.49 -24.62 2.83
C ASN A 128 -2.09 -25.21 2.61
N LEU A 129 -1.03 -24.36 2.70
CA LEU A 129 0.35 -24.78 2.47
C LEU A 129 0.98 -25.50 3.66
N LYS A 130 0.38 -25.48 4.86
CA LYS A 130 0.99 -26.05 6.07
C LYS A 130 1.21 -27.58 6.00
N GLU A 131 0.48 -28.28 5.15
CA GLU A 131 0.60 -29.73 4.95
C GLU A 131 1.62 -30.10 3.85
N GLU A 132 2.21 -29.10 3.17
CA GLU A 132 3.14 -29.29 2.06
C GLU A 132 4.60 -29.38 2.58
N PHE A 133 4.93 -30.47 3.26
CA PHE A 133 6.18 -30.62 4.02
C PHE A 133 7.44 -30.40 3.17
N GLN A 134 7.52 -30.94 1.95
CA GLN A 134 8.67 -30.75 1.06
C GLN A 134 8.86 -29.28 0.67
N LEU A 135 7.77 -28.56 0.44
CA LEU A 135 7.78 -27.13 0.14
C LEU A 135 8.27 -26.35 1.37
N LEU A 136 7.82 -26.73 2.57
CA LEU A 136 8.19 -26.06 3.83
C LEU A 136 9.64 -26.34 4.27
N GLU A 137 10.26 -27.42 3.80
CA GLU A 137 11.71 -27.66 3.99
C GLU A 137 12.56 -26.74 3.11
N GLU A 138 12.10 -26.39 1.91
CA GLU A 138 12.84 -25.56 0.95
C GLU A 138 12.58 -24.07 1.14
N TYR A 139 11.35 -23.70 1.55
CA TYR A 139 10.90 -22.31 1.68
C TYR A 139 10.35 -22.02 3.07
N THR A 140 10.46 -20.76 3.48
CA THR A 140 9.74 -20.20 4.63
C THR A 140 8.67 -19.25 4.09
N PHE A 141 7.42 -19.52 4.39
CA PHE A 141 6.31 -18.59 4.14
C PHE A 141 6.14 -17.65 5.31
N VAL A 142 6.01 -16.37 5.01
CA VAL A 142 5.95 -15.30 6.00
C VAL A 142 4.68 -14.49 5.79
N PHE A 143 3.72 -14.60 6.70
CA PHE A 143 2.64 -13.63 6.80
C PHE A 143 3.16 -12.37 7.51
N LEU A 144 2.95 -11.22 6.91
CA LEU A 144 3.30 -9.93 7.47
C LEU A 144 2.03 -9.07 7.53
N GLY A 145 1.50 -8.92 8.75
CA GLY A 145 0.42 -7.98 9.04
C GLY A 145 0.99 -6.66 9.53
N SER A 146 1.04 -5.64 8.67
CA SER A 146 1.54 -4.30 9.00
C SER A 146 0.46 -3.45 9.66
N ALA A 147 0.88 -2.51 10.49
CA ALA A 147 0.03 -1.45 11.02
C ALA A 147 0.42 -0.11 10.39
N ASP A 148 -0.55 0.83 10.31
CA ASP A 148 -0.32 2.20 9.87
C ASP A 148 -0.05 2.37 8.36
N GLU A 149 -0.53 1.47 7.52
CA GLU A 149 -0.47 1.65 6.08
C GLU A 149 -1.23 2.89 5.66
N GLU A 150 -2.49 2.99 6.10
CA GLU A 150 -3.47 4.04 5.79
C GLU A 150 -3.05 5.47 6.23
N ALA A 151 -1.99 5.58 7.05
CA ALA A 151 -1.55 6.87 7.58
C ALA A 151 -0.02 7.08 7.52
N GLY A 152 0.70 6.32 6.68
CA GLY A 152 2.10 6.58 6.39
C GLY A 152 3.07 5.40 6.45
N MET A 153 2.58 4.15 6.45
CA MET A 153 3.37 2.91 6.27
C MET A 153 4.50 2.74 7.31
N THR A 154 4.36 3.36 8.51
CA THR A 154 5.42 3.31 9.54
C THR A 154 5.68 1.89 10.01
N GLY A 155 4.65 1.04 10.04
CA GLY A 155 4.75 -0.37 10.37
C GLY A 155 5.59 -1.13 9.36
N ALA A 156 5.31 -0.97 8.06
CA ALA A 156 6.09 -1.55 6.98
C ALA A 156 7.56 -1.11 7.03
N TYR A 157 7.85 0.18 7.21
CA TYR A 157 9.22 0.67 7.41
C TYR A 157 9.90 0.04 8.62
N THR A 158 9.17 -0.24 9.69
CA THR A 158 9.72 -0.88 10.88
C THR A 158 10.09 -2.32 10.60
N CYS A 159 9.24 -3.09 9.93
CA CYS A 159 9.51 -4.46 9.52
C CYS A 159 10.67 -4.52 8.50
N PHE A 160 10.71 -3.59 7.55
CA PHE A 160 11.80 -3.50 6.58
C PHE A 160 13.15 -3.30 7.27
N ARG A 161 13.25 -2.36 8.23
CA ARG A 161 14.47 -2.10 9.01
C ARG A 161 14.88 -3.28 9.90
N LYS A 162 13.97 -4.12 10.32
CA LYS A 162 14.22 -5.39 11.00
C LYS A 162 14.74 -6.48 10.08
N GLY A 163 14.78 -6.23 8.77
CA GLY A 163 15.35 -7.16 7.79
C GLY A 163 14.39 -8.25 7.32
N ILE A 164 13.08 -8.03 7.39
CA ILE A 164 12.06 -9.01 6.95
C ILE A 164 12.30 -9.50 5.52
N MET A 165 12.80 -8.61 4.65
CA MET A 165 13.07 -8.89 3.24
C MET A 165 14.39 -9.64 2.99
N LYS A 166 15.16 -9.96 4.05
CA LYS A 166 16.37 -10.78 3.88
C LYS A 166 15.99 -12.16 3.37
N ASN A 167 16.64 -12.60 2.28
CA ASN A 167 16.37 -13.84 1.55
C ASN A 167 14.94 -13.95 0.96
N ALA A 168 14.20 -12.86 0.86
CA ALA A 168 12.94 -12.84 0.16
C ALA A 168 13.15 -13.06 -1.35
N ILE A 169 12.39 -13.98 -1.92
CA ILE A 169 12.40 -14.32 -3.36
C ILE A 169 11.10 -13.90 -4.06
N LEU A 170 10.05 -13.63 -3.28
CA LEU A 170 8.76 -13.14 -3.77
C LEU A 170 8.07 -12.34 -2.66
N LEU A 171 7.42 -11.24 -3.04
CA LEU A 171 6.51 -10.47 -2.22
C LEU A 171 5.11 -10.50 -2.86
N ILE A 172 4.10 -10.89 -2.09
CA ILE A 172 2.69 -10.83 -2.48
C ILE A 172 2.00 -9.86 -1.55
N VAL A 173 1.35 -8.83 -2.10
CA VAL A 173 0.57 -7.85 -1.33
C VAL A 173 -0.91 -8.08 -1.60
N GLY A 174 -1.68 -8.29 -0.54
CA GLY A 174 -3.08 -8.73 -0.60
C GLY A 174 -4.09 -7.59 -0.80
N GLU A 175 -3.73 -6.49 -1.49
CA GLU A 175 -4.60 -5.35 -1.74
C GLU A 175 -5.79 -5.69 -2.66
N PRO A 176 -6.91 -4.95 -2.55
CA PRO A 176 -8.06 -5.17 -3.40
C PRO A 176 -7.74 -4.86 -4.87
N THR A 177 -7.84 -5.87 -5.73
CA THR A 177 -7.57 -5.77 -7.17
C THR A 177 -8.76 -6.18 -8.03
N ASN A 178 -9.87 -6.53 -7.41
CA ASN A 178 -10.98 -7.21 -8.09
C ASN A 178 -10.50 -8.44 -8.87
N MET A 179 -9.62 -9.24 -8.24
CA MET A 179 -9.00 -10.46 -8.82
C MET A 179 -8.09 -10.20 -10.02
N ASN A 180 -7.71 -8.95 -10.31
CA ASN A 180 -6.73 -8.63 -11.34
C ASN A 180 -5.30 -8.72 -10.79
N ILE A 181 -4.32 -8.86 -11.66
CA ILE A 181 -2.90 -8.95 -11.28
C ILE A 181 -2.27 -7.57 -11.37
N GLY A 182 -1.95 -6.98 -10.21
CA GLY A 182 -1.20 -5.74 -10.10
C GLY A 182 0.30 -5.99 -10.20
N ILE A 183 0.94 -5.35 -11.18
CA ILE A 183 2.39 -5.52 -11.42
C ILE A 183 3.17 -4.23 -11.31
N ALA A 184 2.49 -3.12 -11.14
CA ALA A 184 3.14 -1.81 -11.08
C ALA A 184 2.37 -0.87 -10.14
N GLU A 185 3.09 0.04 -9.51
CA GLU A 185 2.51 1.13 -8.73
C GLU A 185 3.28 2.43 -8.92
N LYS A 186 2.55 3.56 -8.86
CA LYS A 186 3.19 4.87 -8.93
C LYS A 186 3.92 5.18 -7.64
N GLY A 187 5.15 5.67 -7.79
CA GLY A 187 5.90 6.25 -6.71
C GLY A 187 5.33 7.60 -6.27
N LEU A 188 5.85 8.11 -5.19
CA LEU A 188 5.42 9.34 -4.53
C LEU A 188 6.59 10.28 -4.34
N LEU A 189 6.37 11.58 -4.62
CA LEU A 189 7.24 12.66 -4.19
C LEU A 189 6.38 13.82 -3.69
N TRP A 190 6.43 14.07 -2.39
CA TRP A 190 5.82 15.26 -1.79
C TRP A 190 6.87 16.33 -1.55
N ILE A 191 6.56 17.56 -1.96
CA ILE A 191 7.46 18.70 -1.79
C ILE A 191 6.73 19.88 -1.17
N HIS A 192 7.48 20.63 -0.39
CA HIS A 192 7.13 21.96 0.08
C HIS A 192 8.02 22.98 -0.62
N LEU A 193 7.39 24.03 -1.13
CA LEU A 193 8.02 25.10 -1.88
C LEU A 193 7.71 26.42 -1.17
N GLU A 194 8.75 27.08 -0.70
CA GLU A 194 8.63 28.38 -0.05
C GLU A 194 9.19 29.45 -0.97
N ILE A 195 8.31 30.35 -1.39
CA ILE A 195 8.62 31.48 -2.28
C ILE A 195 8.76 32.71 -1.43
N GLN A 196 9.93 33.35 -1.46
CA GLN A 196 10.24 34.55 -0.75
C GLN A 196 10.29 35.73 -1.72
N GLY A 197 9.58 36.77 -1.37
CA GLY A 197 9.55 38.08 -2.02
C GLY A 197 10.00 39.19 -1.09
N LYS A 198 9.36 40.38 -1.20
CA LYS A 198 9.62 41.56 -0.37
C LYS A 198 8.35 42.35 -0.16
N SER A 199 7.98 42.60 1.10
CA SER A 199 6.84 43.45 1.43
C SER A 199 7.02 44.91 0.98
N ALA A 200 5.91 45.50 0.56
CA ALA A 200 5.76 46.92 0.31
C ALA A 200 4.29 47.33 0.47
N HIS A 201 4.01 48.62 0.54
CA HIS A 201 2.65 49.12 0.49
C HIS A 201 2.03 48.84 -0.90
N SER A 202 0.79 48.40 -0.99
CA SER A 202 0.13 48.04 -2.25
C SER A 202 0.02 49.20 -3.26
N SER A 203 0.07 50.46 -2.81
CA SER A 203 0.10 51.62 -3.70
C SER A 203 1.45 51.87 -4.37
N THR A 204 2.50 51.21 -3.88
CA THR A 204 3.87 51.31 -4.45
C THR A 204 4.47 49.91 -4.66
N PRO A 205 3.80 49.04 -5.46
CA PRO A 205 4.17 47.61 -5.55
C PRO A 205 5.56 47.42 -6.18
N ASN A 206 6.06 48.36 -6.94
CA ASN A 206 7.40 48.36 -7.53
C ASN A 206 8.55 48.44 -6.50
N LEU A 207 8.27 48.79 -5.24
CA LEU A 207 9.24 48.75 -4.13
C LEU A 207 9.28 47.36 -3.43
N GLY A 208 8.34 46.51 -3.73
CA GLY A 208 8.22 45.14 -3.25
C GLY A 208 8.55 44.07 -4.29
N ILE A 209 8.45 42.81 -3.88
CA ILE A 209 8.54 41.63 -4.75
C ILE A 209 7.39 40.71 -4.33
N ASN A 210 6.41 40.54 -5.22
CA ASN A 210 5.20 39.77 -4.91
C ASN A 210 5.46 38.27 -5.01
N SER A 211 5.43 37.57 -3.86
CA SER A 211 5.64 36.13 -3.79
C SER A 211 4.50 35.30 -4.42
N ILE A 212 3.26 35.85 -4.47
CA ILE A 212 2.14 35.17 -5.16
C ILE A 212 2.38 35.17 -6.68
N GLU A 213 2.88 36.29 -7.25
CA GLU A 213 3.29 36.33 -8.65
C GLU A 213 4.46 35.39 -8.93
N GLY A 214 5.38 35.22 -7.95
CA GLY A 214 6.42 34.18 -7.97
C GLY A 214 5.85 32.77 -8.05
N ALA A 215 4.80 32.47 -7.27
CA ALA A 215 4.13 31.16 -7.32
C ALA A 215 3.44 30.90 -8.67
N LEU A 216 2.82 31.92 -9.27
CA LEU A 216 2.21 31.79 -10.60
C LEU A 216 3.27 31.48 -11.68
N LYS A 217 4.47 32.03 -11.58
CA LYS A 217 5.60 31.70 -12.48
C LYS A 217 6.15 30.29 -12.22
N LEU A 218 6.15 29.83 -10.96
CA LEU A 218 6.68 28.54 -10.54
C LEU A 218 5.84 27.38 -11.07
N ILE A 219 4.51 27.47 -10.99
CA ILE A 219 3.60 26.34 -11.29
C ILE A 219 3.86 25.71 -12.67
N PRO A 220 3.94 26.44 -13.80
CA PRO A 220 4.27 25.84 -15.09
C PRO A 220 5.63 25.14 -15.12
N LEU A 221 6.63 25.66 -14.39
CA LEU A 221 7.96 25.06 -14.31
C LEU A 221 7.95 23.74 -13.54
N LEU A 222 7.06 23.58 -12.54
CA LEU A 222 6.88 22.30 -11.83
C LEU A 222 6.36 21.21 -12.79
N TYR A 223 5.39 21.54 -13.64
CA TYR A 223 4.88 20.60 -14.66
C TYR A 223 5.95 20.24 -15.70
N SER A 224 6.76 21.20 -16.13
CA SER A 224 7.82 20.96 -17.13
C SER A 224 8.98 20.10 -16.62
N CYS A 225 9.06 19.84 -15.32
CA CYS A 225 10.04 18.92 -14.73
C CYS A 225 9.70 17.44 -14.94
N LEU A 226 8.44 17.12 -15.30
CA LEU A 226 8.02 15.75 -15.62
C LEU A 226 8.50 15.34 -17.02
N ASP A 227 9.02 14.12 -17.13
CA ASP A 227 9.35 13.54 -18.43
C ASP A 227 8.06 13.17 -19.19
N GLU A 228 8.06 13.33 -20.52
CA GLU A 228 6.93 12.93 -21.40
C GLU A 228 6.82 11.41 -21.65
N LYS A 229 7.24 10.64 -20.65
CA LYS A 229 7.20 9.17 -20.72
C LYS A 229 5.84 8.64 -20.29
N GLU A 230 5.53 7.45 -20.79
CA GLU A 230 4.29 6.74 -20.47
C GLU A 230 4.57 5.26 -20.18
N ASN A 231 3.99 4.76 -19.11
CA ASN A 231 4.01 3.35 -18.75
C ASN A 231 2.75 2.66 -19.26
N LYS A 232 2.86 1.40 -19.73
CA LYS A 232 1.75 0.67 -20.36
C LYS A 232 0.55 0.45 -19.45
N VAL A 233 0.76 0.35 -18.13
CA VAL A 233 -0.32 0.06 -17.15
C VAL A 233 -0.59 1.21 -16.18
N LEU A 234 0.37 2.15 -16.05
CA LEU A 234 0.26 3.30 -15.14
C LEU A 234 -0.06 4.62 -15.84
N GLY A 235 0.04 4.66 -17.18
CA GLY A 235 -0.04 5.90 -17.94
C GLY A 235 1.15 6.83 -17.67
N LYS A 236 0.92 8.13 -17.57
CA LYS A 236 1.95 9.15 -17.32
C LYS A 236 2.12 9.47 -15.84
N SER A 237 3.29 10.01 -15.48
CA SER A 237 3.47 10.68 -14.18
C SER A 237 2.53 11.88 -14.07
N THR A 238 2.10 12.19 -12.85
CA THR A 238 1.16 13.29 -12.59
C THR A 238 1.67 14.22 -11.50
N LEU A 239 1.23 15.48 -11.55
CA LEU A 239 1.45 16.48 -10.52
C LEU A 239 0.11 17.05 -10.08
N ASN A 240 -0.09 17.13 -8.77
CA ASN A 240 -1.18 17.87 -8.16
C ASN A 240 -0.60 18.97 -7.23
N ILE A 241 -1.07 20.19 -7.37
CA ILE A 241 -0.80 21.26 -6.41
C ILE A 241 -1.88 21.16 -5.34
N GLY A 242 -1.52 20.61 -4.19
CA GLY A 242 -2.48 20.31 -3.12
C GLY A 242 -2.85 21.50 -2.25
N LYS A 243 -1.93 22.46 -2.11
CA LYS A 243 -2.14 23.63 -1.24
C LYS A 243 -1.29 24.82 -1.73
N ILE A 244 -1.86 26.01 -1.63
CA ILE A 244 -1.18 27.29 -1.80
C ILE A 244 -1.67 28.27 -0.75
N GLU A 245 -0.75 28.95 -0.07
CA GLU A 245 -1.04 29.95 0.95
C GLU A 245 -0.08 31.12 0.79
N GLY A 246 -0.58 32.35 0.70
CA GLY A 246 0.27 33.53 0.58
C GLY A 246 -0.47 34.84 0.83
N GLY A 247 0.26 35.82 1.33
CA GLY A 247 -0.26 37.16 1.65
C GLY A 247 -0.94 37.23 3.02
N ASN A 248 -0.90 38.41 3.63
CA ASN A 248 -1.44 38.70 4.96
C ASN A 248 -2.59 39.73 4.92
N ALA A 249 -2.54 40.69 4.00
CA ALA A 249 -3.53 41.75 3.86
C ALA A 249 -3.58 42.28 2.43
N ILE A 250 -4.76 42.80 2.02
CA ILE A 250 -4.97 43.30 0.65
C ILE A 250 -4.13 44.51 0.29
N ASN A 251 -3.72 45.31 1.28
CA ASN A 251 -2.96 46.53 1.11
C ASN A 251 -1.43 46.36 1.32
N ILE A 252 -0.94 45.11 1.33
CA ILE A 252 0.47 44.75 1.48
C ILE A 252 0.89 43.86 0.31
N VAL A 253 2.03 44.14 -0.33
CA VAL A 253 2.65 43.22 -1.30
C VAL A 253 3.09 41.96 -0.55
N PRO A 254 2.62 40.74 -0.93
CA PRO A 254 2.98 39.49 -0.25
C PRO A 254 4.47 39.21 -0.37
N ASP A 255 5.13 38.98 0.76
CA ASP A 255 6.55 38.63 0.81
C ASP A 255 6.82 37.13 0.99
N LYS A 256 5.76 36.34 1.29
CA LYS A 256 5.87 34.88 1.44
C LYS A 256 4.67 34.18 0.87
N THR A 257 4.94 33.10 0.09
CA THR A 257 3.94 32.13 -0.38
C THR A 257 4.47 30.73 -0.19
N ILE A 258 3.64 29.84 0.33
CA ILE A 258 3.94 28.42 0.51
C ILE A 258 3.06 27.61 -0.46
N LEU A 259 3.67 26.66 -1.17
CA LEU A 259 2.99 25.74 -2.08
C LEU A 259 3.40 24.31 -1.72
N THR A 260 2.44 23.38 -1.71
CA THR A 260 2.72 21.95 -1.56
C THR A 260 2.27 21.20 -2.80
N ALA A 261 3.10 20.27 -3.24
CA ALA A 261 2.86 19.51 -4.44
C ALA A 261 3.05 18.01 -4.22
N ASP A 262 2.19 17.21 -4.86
CA ASP A 262 2.18 15.75 -4.87
C ASP A 262 2.45 15.28 -6.30
N TYR A 263 3.62 14.67 -6.51
CA TYR A 263 3.98 13.97 -7.73
C TYR A 263 3.70 12.48 -7.57
N ARG A 264 2.98 11.90 -8.55
CA ARG A 264 2.80 10.45 -8.69
C ARG A 264 3.59 9.98 -9.90
N LEU A 265 4.63 9.19 -9.66
CA LEU A 265 5.70 8.92 -10.61
C LEU A 265 5.61 7.51 -11.17
N ILE A 266 5.84 7.36 -12.47
CA ILE A 266 6.02 6.05 -13.12
C ILE A 266 7.47 5.57 -13.00
N PRO A 267 7.75 4.25 -13.16
CA PRO A 267 9.12 3.71 -13.06
C PRO A 267 10.11 4.34 -14.05
N GLU A 268 9.64 4.81 -15.20
CA GLU A 268 10.45 5.45 -16.23
C GLU A 268 10.91 6.87 -15.85
N GLN A 269 10.30 7.48 -14.84
CA GLN A 269 10.68 8.81 -14.32
C GLN A 269 11.87 8.70 -13.38
N ASP A 270 13.00 9.30 -13.73
CA ASP A 270 14.15 9.38 -12.82
C ASP A 270 13.85 10.35 -11.67
N LEU A 271 13.58 9.79 -10.48
CA LEU A 271 13.30 10.56 -9.26
C LEU A 271 14.48 11.47 -8.88
N GLY A 272 15.73 10.99 -9.03
CA GLY A 272 16.90 11.79 -8.69
C GLY A 272 17.07 13.01 -9.62
N LYS A 273 16.86 12.79 -10.95
CA LYS A 273 16.85 13.88 -11.93
C LYS A 273 15.73 14.89 -11.64
N LEU A 274 14.52 14.40 -11.35
CA LEU A 274 13.38 15.24 -11.01
C LEU A 274 13.69 16.13 -9.81
N ILE A 275 14.18 15.56 -8.71
CA ILE A 275 14.53 16.32 -7.50
C ILE A 275 15.62 17.37 -7.80
N ARG A 276 16.63 17.02 -8.58
CA ARG A 276 17.68 18.01 -9.00
C ARG A 276 17.08 19.14 -9.81
N ASN A 277 16.23 18.84 -10.79
CA ASN A 277 15.57 19.84 -11.62
C ASN A 277 14.72 20.79 -10.75
N LEU A 278 13.90 20.24 -9.84
CA LEU A 278 13.05 21.01 -8.93
C LEU A 278 13.86 21.96 -8.02
N LYS A 279 15.01 21.51 -7.50
CA LYS A 279 15.89 22.34 -6.67
C LYS A 279 16.62 23.43 -7.45
N ASN A 280 16.78 23.26 -8.75
CA ASN A 280 17.47 24.22 -9.64
C ASN A 280 16.54 25.25 -10.27
N ILE A 281 15.22 25.18 -10.03
CA ILE A 281 14.26 26.17 -10.56
C ILE A 281 14.61 27.59 -10.01
N GLN A 282 14.61 28.56 -10.91
CA GLN A 282 14.78 29.96 -10.59
C GLN A 282 13.54 30.75 -10.97
N ILE A 283 13.05 31.60 -10.08
CA ILE A 283 11.84 32.42 -10.24
C ILE A 283 12.09 33.89 -9.97
N SER A 284 13.24 34.39 -10.46
CA SER A 284 13.61 35.80 -10.25
C SER A 284 12.45 36.78 -10.52
N PRO A 285 12.28 37.84 -9.70
CA PRO A 285 13.14 38.30 -8.62
C PRO A 285 12.88 37.62 -7.25
N CYS A 286 11.91 36.69 -7.14
CA CYS A 286 11.70 35.90 -5.93
C CYS A 286 12.82 34.88 -5.75
N THR A 287 13.04 34.44 -4.50
CA THR A 287 13.84 33.26 -4.19
C THR A 287 12.94 32.05 -3.89
N LEU A 288 13.43 30.83 -4.14
CA LEU A 288 12.72 29.61 -3.95
C LEU A 288 13.51 28.65 -3.05
N GLU A 289 12.87 28.16 -1.97
CA GLU A 289 13.35 27.05 -1.19
C GLU A 289 12.50 25.80 -1.48
N THR A 290 13.15 24.69 -1.86
CA THR A 290 12.47 23.41 -2.16
C THR A 290 12.85 22.36 -1.13
N LYS A 291 11.86 21.87 -0.37
CA LYS A 291 12.01 20.80 0.62
C LYS A 291 11.25 19.55 0.18
N VAL A 292 11.96 18.42 0.08
CA VAL A 292 11.34 17.11 -0.10
C VAL A 292 10.87 16.62 1.27
N SER A 293 9.57 16.34 1.39
CA SER A 293 8.98 15.87 2.65
C SER A 293 8.79 14.36 2.69
N HIS A 294 8.50 13.73 1.54
CA HIS A 294 8.30 12.28 1.47
C HIS A 294 8.58 11.75 0.08
N THR A 295 9.12 10.52 0.00
CA THR A 295 9.35 9.82 -1.27
C THR A 295 9.09 8.34 -1.11
N LEU A 296 8.47 7.75 -2.13
CA LEU A 296 8.37 6.30 -2.33
C LEU A 296 8.78 5.98 -3.78
N PRO A 297 9.48 4.87 -4.03
CA PRO A 297 9.82 4.48 -5.39
C PRO A 297 8.58 4.07 -6.18
N ALA A 298 8.60 4.30 -7.48
CA ALA A 298 7.70 3.64 -8.40
C ALA A 298 8.19 2.22 -8.63
N LEU A 299 7.27 1.27 -8.74
CA LEU A 299 7.61 -0.14 -8.89
C LEU A 299 7.00 -0.73 -10.16
N GLN A 300 7.71 -1.71 -10.73
CA GLN A 300 7.19 -2.58 -11.78
C GLN A 300 7.81 -3.96 -11.69
N ALA A 301 6.97 -4.99 -11.67
CA ALA A 301 7.36 -6.39 -11.68
C ALA A 301 7.60 -6.88 -13.11
N ASP A 302 8.41 -7.93 -13.25
CA ASP A 302 8.56 -8.65 -14.51
C ASP A 302 7.37 -9.59 -14.73
N LEU A 303 6.59 -9.31 -15.79
CA LEU A 303 5.46 -10.15 -16.20
C LEU A 303 5.85 -11.60 -16.51
N ASN A 304 7.10 -11.85 -16.90
CA ASN A 304 7.57 -13.19 -17.23
C ASN A 304 7.96 -14.02 -16.00
N HIS A 305 7.86 -13.45 -14.80
CA HIS A 305 8.15 -14.20 -13.58
C HIS A 305 7.23 -15.44 -13.47
N PRO A 306 7.76 -16.66 -13.26
CA PRO A 306 6.99 -17.90 -13.28
C PRO A 306 5.73 -17.87 -12.42
N PHE A 307 5.82 -17.30 -11.21
CA PHE A 307 4.68 -17.17 -10.32
C PHE A 307 3.55 -16.31 -10.94
N ILE A 308 3.89 -15.16 -11.54
CA ILE A 308 2.90 -14.27 -12.19
C ILE A 308 2.25 -15.00 -13.36
N GLN A 309 3.03 -15.74 -14.16
CA GLN A 309 2.52 -16.54 -15.27
C GLN A 309 1.60 -17.67 -14.80
N ASN A 310 1.94 -18.34 -13.69
CA ASN A 310 1.09 -19.38 -13.11
C ASN A 310 -0.21 -18.78 -12.53
N LEU A 311 -0.13 -17.66 -11.82
CA LEU A 311 -1.32 -16.96 -11.31
C LEU A 311 -2.24 -16.49 -12.45
N TRP A 312 -1.66 -16.02 -13.58
CA TRP A 312 -2.43 -15.57 -14.75
C TRP A 312 -3.21 -16.68 -15.45
N LYS A 313 -2.82 -17.95 -15.31
CA LYS A 313 -3.55 -19.10 -15.88
C LYS A 313 -4.96 -19.25 -15.30
N TYR A 314 -5.15 -18.79 -14.05
CA TYR A 314 -6.45 -18.80 -13.40
C TYR A 314 -7.27 -17.59 -13.88
N ASN A 315 -8.41 -17.86 -14.51
CA ASN A 315 -9.37 -16.86 -14.98
C ASN A 315 -8.82 -15.75 -15.92
N LYS A 316 -7.56 -15.85 -16.37
CA LYS A 316 -6.89 -14.88 -17.26
C LYS A 316 -7.18 -13.41 -16.86
N PRO A 317 -6.85 -13.00 -15.64
CA PRO A 317 -7.17 -11.68 -15.13
C PRO A 317 -6.47 -10.59 -15.93
N LYS A 318 -6.98 -9.36 -15.83
CA LYS A 318 -6.29 -8.20 -16.41
C LYS A 318 -4.99 -7.92 -15.66
N ILE A 319 -4.01 -7.45 -16.40
CA ILE A 319 -2.79 -6.90 -15.82
C ILE A 319 -3.04 -5.41 -15.58
N ILE A 320 -2.86 -4.97 -14.34
CA ILE A 320 -3.14 -3.59 -13.92
C ILE A 320 -1.96 -2.93 -13.23
N GLY A 321 -2.00 -1.60 -13.16
CA GLY A 321 -1.11 -0.78 -12.34
C GLY A 321 -1.91 0.07 -11.36
N PHE A 322 -1.31 0.37 -10.22
CA PHE A 322 -1.91 1.19 -9.17
C PHE A 322 -1.48 2.66 -9.31
N PRO A 323 -2.41 3.61 -9.32
CA PRO A 323 -2.06 5.04 -9.36
C PRO A 323 -1.52 5.57 -8.03
N TYR A 324 -1.45 4.74 -7.00
CA TYR A 324 -0.95 5.01 -5.64
C TYR A 324 0.08 3.95 -5.25
N ALA A 325 0.79 4.18 -4.15
CA ALA A 325 1.76 3.25 -3.59
C ALA A 325 1.09 2.43 -2.48
N THR A 326 1.55 1.18 -2.31
CA THR A 326 1.20 0.27 -1.23
C THR A 326 2.44 0.01 -0.35
N ASP A 327 2.31 -0.82 0.67
CA ASP A 327 3.47 -1.28 1.46
C ASP A 327 4.59 -1.90 0.59
N ALA A 328 4.29 -2.36 -0.63
CA ALA A 328 5.29 -2.84 -1.57
C ALA A 328 6.38 -1.80 -1.84
N ALA A 329 6.02 -0.51 -1.94
CA ALA A 329 6.98 0.58 -2.16
C ALA A 329 8.01 0.72 -1.01
N VAL A 330 7.67 0.25 0.18
CA VAL A 330 8.59 0.21 1.32
C VAL A 330 9.51 -1.01 1.25
N PHE A 331 8.97 -2.16 0.86
CA PHE A 331 9.69 -3.42 0.88
C PHE A 331 10.62 -3.63 -0.32
N ILE A 332 10.23 -3.13 -1.49
CA ILE A 332 11.00 -3.32 -2.73
C ILE A 332 12.04 -2.22 -2.89
N GLN A 333 13.30 -2.63 -2.88
CA GLN A 333 14.41 -1.71 -3.09
C GLN A 333 14.82 -1.70 -4.57
N PRO A 334 14.85 -0.54 -5.27
CA PRO A 334 15.18 -0.46 -6.70
C PRO A 334 16.54 -1.07 -7.07
N LYS A 335 17.50 -1.06 -6.13
CA LYS A 335 18.87 -1.62 -6.36
C LYS A 335 18.93 -3.14 -6.23
N LYS A 336 17.97 -3.77 -5.55
CA LYS A 336 17.85 -5.22 -5.36
C LYS A 336 16.36 -5.58 -5.39
N PRO A 337 15.72 -5.48 -6.55
CA PRO A 337 14.30 -5.73 -6.63
C PRO A 337 14.00 -7.21 -6.33
N VAL A 338 13.10 -7.42 -5.38
CA VAL A 338 12.46 -8.73 -5.18
C VAL A 338 11.24 -8.76 -6.10
N PRO A 339 10.99 -9.85 -6.83
CA PRO A 339 9.76 -10.03 -7.57
C PRO A 339 8.54 -9.79 -6.68
N PHE A 340 7.54 -9.08 -7.20
CA PHE A 340 6.34 -8.80 -6.43
C PHE A 340 5.08 -8.88 -7.28
N VAL A 341 3.96 -9.07 -6.61
CA VAL A 341 2.62 -8.97 -7.19
C VAL A 341 1.67 -8.36 -6.16
N ILE A 342 0.72 -7.58 -6.63
CA ILE A 342 -0.40 -7.09 -5.85
C ILE A 342 -1.63 -7.86 -6.35
N PHE A 343 -2.27 -8.62 -5.46
CA PHE A 343 -3.39 -9.48 -5.85
C PHE A 343 -4.30 -9.74 -4.66
N GLY A 344 -5.58 -9.49 -4.84
CA GLY A 344 -6.56 -9.81 -3.81
C GLY A 344 -8.01 -9.63 -4.25
N PRO A 345 -8.92 -10.15 -3.42
CA PRO A 345 -10.36 -9.94 -3.57
C PRO A 345 -10.72 -8.51 -3.18
N GLY A 346 -11.90 -8.08 -3.56
CA GLY A 346 -12.41 -6.74 -3.28
C GLY A 346 -12.22 -5.78 -4.46
N ASP A 347 -13.20 -4.88 -4.63
CA ASP A 347 -13.22 -3.90 -5.70
C ASP A 347 -12.58 -2.58 -5.23
N PRO A 348 -11.48 -2.12 -5.88
CA PRO A 348 -10.86 -0.83 -5.56
C PRO A 348 -11.81 0.36 -5.63
N SER A 349 -12.90 0.25 -6.41
CA SER A 349 -13.89 1.33 -6.50
C SER A 349 -14.79 1.45 -5.26
N ASN A 350 -14.76 0.45 -4.37
CA ASN A 350 -15.60 0.34 -3.18
C ASN A 350 -14.87 0.73 -1.89
N ILE A 351 -13.55 0.82 -1.91
CA ILE A 351 -12.74 1.14 -0.73
C ILE A 351 -12.99 2.56 -0.22
N HIS A 352 -12.81 2.77 1.09
CA HIS A 352 -12.99 4.05 1.80
C HIS A 352 -14.40 4.64 1.73
N LYS A 353 -15.37 3.93 1.15
CA LYS A 353 -16.77 4.35 1.04
C LYS A 353 -17.63 3.82 2.19
N ILE A 354 -18.79 4.44 2.37
CA ILE A 354 -19.87 3.90 3.20
C ILE A 354 -20.41 2.65 2.50
N ASP A 355 -20.87 1.67 3.29
CA ASP A 355 -21.33 0.36 2.81
C ASP A 355 -20.28 -0.42 2.01
N GLU A 356 -19.01 -0.27 2.39
CA GLU A 356 -17.91 -1.09 1.88
C GLU A 356 -18.25 -2.58 2.05
N PHE A 357 -17.99 -3.38 1.01
CA PHE A 357 -18.25 -4.81 1.02
C PHE A 357 -17.25 -5.57 0.16
N VAL A 358 -17.18 -6.87 0.37
CA VAL A 358 -16.48 -7.81 -0.51
C VAL A 358 -17.43 -8.97 -0.86
N GLU A 359 -17.32 -9.48 -2.09
CA GLU A 359 -17.99 -10.70 -2.49
C GLU A 359 -17.22 -11.91 -1.93
N LEU A 360 -17.89 -12.74 -1.12
CA LEU A 360 -17.24 -13.90 -0.47
C LEU A 360 -16.63 -14.87 -1.48
N GLU A 361 -17.27 -15.04 -2.62
CA GLU A 361 -16.76 -15.93 -3.68
C GLU A 361 -15.40 -15.47 -4.20
N GLN A 362 -15.13 -14.16 -4.28
CA GLN A 362 -13.79 -13.65 -4.63
C GLN A 362 -12.74 -14.07 -3.60
N VAL A 363 -13.08 -14.06 -2.30
CA VAL A 363 -12.15 -14.48 -1.23
C VAL A 363 -11.77 -15.96 -1.39
N PHE A 364 -12.77 -16.80 -1.69
CA PHE A 364 -12.56 -18.24 -1.88
C PHE A 364 -11.70 -18.52 -3.10
N GLN A 365 -12.06 -17.94 -4.24
CA GLN A 365 -11.33 -18.11 -5.50
C GLN A 365 -9.91 -17.54 -5.41
N ALA A 366 -9.73 -16.35 -4.79
CA ALA A 366 -8.42 -15.75 -4.63
C ALA A 366 -7.49 -16.63 -3.79
N THR A 367 -8.00 -17.23 -2.70
CA THR A 367 -7.25 -18.16 -1.87
C THR A 367 -6.83 -19.40 -2.67
N GLU A 368 -7.75 -19.98 -3.43
CA GLU A 368 -7.47 -21.13 -4.29
C GLU A 368 -6.43 -20.81 -5.36
N TYR A 369 -6.60 -19.70 -6.10
CA TYR A 369 -5.70 -19.30 -7.19
C TYR A 369 -4.29 -19.01 -6.66
N LEU A 370 -4.20 -18.29 -5.55
CA LEU A 370 -2.91 -17.98 -4.93
C LEU A 370 -2.19 -19.22 -4.44
N THR A 371 -2.90 -20.12 -3.74
CA THR A 371 -2.36 -21.40 -3.25
C THR A 371 -1.82 -22.23 -4.42
N ASN A 372 -2.65 -22.44 -5.43
CA ASN A 372 -2.28 -23.26 -6.59
C ASN A 372 -1.14 -22.66 -7.40
N ALA A 373 -1.10 -21.33 -7.57
CA ALA A 373 0.01 -20.65 -8.26
C ALA A 373 1.34 -20.82 -7.52
N LEU A 374 1.33 -20.78 -6.18
CA LEU A 374 2.51 -21.05 -5.35
C LEU A 374 2.96 -22.48 -5.48
N LEU A 375 2.04 -23.45 -5.38
CA LEU A 375 2.34 -24.88 -5.56
C LEU A 375 2.94 -25.15 -6.96
N GLN A 376 2.32 -24.67 -8.02
CA GLN A 376 2.82 -24.84 -9.38
C GLN A 376 4.21 -24.20 -9.63
N THR A 377 4.53 -23.15 -8.86
CA THR A 377 5.79 -22.44 -9.07
C THR A 377 6.93 -23.04 -8.25
N TYR A 378 6.64 -23.52 -7.06
CA TYR A 378 7.67 -23.82 -6.06
C TYR A 378 7.68 -25.28 -5.58
N SER A 379 6.62 -26.08 -5.82
CA SER A 379 6.72 -27.53 -5.57
C SER A 379 7.60 -28.16 -6.67
N LYS A 380 8.47 -29.08 -6.25
CA LYS A 380 9.21 -29.91 -7.21
C LYS A 380 8.19 -30.82 -7.91
N GLU A 381 8.17 -30.83 -9.23
CA GLU A 381 7.55 -31.93 -9.95
C GLU A 381 8.23 -33.23 -9.47
N ASN A 382 7.44 -34.18 -9.00
CA ASN A 382 7.98 -35.53 -8.77
C ASN A 382 8.35 -36.10 -10.14
N ASP A 383 9.64 -35.98 -10.53
CA ASP A 383 10.23 -36.72 -11.64
C ASP A 383 10.18 -38.24 -11.40
#